data_b91eb620459054d1a58e2fbecdd5f3c4
#
_entry.id   b91eb620459054d1a58e2fbecdd5f3c4
#
_cell.length_a   1.000
_cell.length_b   1.000
_cell.length_c   1.000
_cell.angle_alpha   90.00
_cell.angle_beta   90.00
_cell.angle_gamma   90.00
#
_symmetry.space_group_name_H-M   'P 1'
#
loop_
_entity.id
_entity.type
_entity.pdbx_description
1 polymer ?
#
loop_
_entity_poly.entity_id
_entity_poly.type
_entity_poly.pdbx_seq_one_letter_code
_entity_poly.pdbx_strand_id
1 'polypeptide(L)'
;KCGGAMTIRTGKGGRYRYYACSMKARQGPTACEGMAVPMEKLDDLVVNHLEKQLLQPERLETVLAAALDRREEHAERRREHIAELNKRAAESELRLKRLYDAIEAGVADIDDPALKDRIDGLKAIRDQATADAERAQAMLDNSGAKAVTPQMVRTFAKTARQRIRLEGGGYRRDHLRALAQRVEVADGEVRIMGSKSRLLQTLTGKAA
;
A
#
# COMPACT_ATOMS: atom_id res chain seq x y z
N LYS A 1 9.30 -23.91 17.63
CA LYS A 1 10.47 -24.64 18.14
C LYS A 1 11.72 -24.38 17.29
N CYS A 2 11.75 -24.77 16.00
CA CYS A 2 12.95 -24.62 15.15
C CYS A 2 12.90 -23.41 14.19
N GLY A 3 11.87 -22.59 14.21
CA GLY A 3 11.70 -21.48 13.26
C GLY A 3 11.42 -21.89 11.80
N GLY A 4 11.40 -23.19 11.50
CA GLY A 4 11.16 -23.72 10.16
C GLY A 4 9.71 -23.59 9.71
N ALA A 5 9.50 -23.57 8.38
CA ALA A 5 8.18 -23.54 7.79
C ALA A 5 7.37 -24.79 8.12
N MET A 6 6.05 -24.67 8.15
CA MET A 6 5.14 -25.81 8.26
C MET A 6 4.71 -26.29 6.87
N THR A 7 4.53 -27.59 6.71
CA THR A 7 4.04 -28.23 5.50
C THR A 7 2.73 -28.96 5.79
N ILE A 8 1.87 -29.09 4.78
CA ILE A 8 0.62 -29.83 4.93
C ILE A 8 0.93 -31.32 4.80
N ARG A 9 0.46 -32.10 5.78
CA ARG A 9 0.46 -33.56 5.76
C ARG A 9 -0.95 -34.12 5.91
N THR A 10 -1.19 -35.24 5.30
CA THR A 10 -2.46 -35.98 5.38
C THR A 10 -2.27 -37.28 6.13
N GLY A 11 -3.28 -37.66 6.90
CA GLY A 11 -3.35 -38.94 7.60
C GLY A 11 -4.60 -39.76 7.19
N LYS A 12 -4.56 -41.08 7.40
CA LYS A 12 -5.65 -42.03 7.11
C LYS A 12 -6.26 -41.85 5.70
N GLY A 13 -5.41 -41.94 4.66
CA GLY A 13 -5.89 -41.85 3.27
C GLY A 13 -6.39 -40.45 2.86
N GLY A 14 -5.92 -39.37 3.50
CA GLY A 14 -6.32 -38.01 3.16
C GLY A 14 -7.45 -37.43 4.03
N ARG A 15 -8.04 -38.25 4.91
CA ARG A 15 -9.19 -37.88 5.75
C ARG A 15 -8.85 -36.74 6.76
N TYR A 16 -7.61 -36.69 7.25
CA TYR A 16 -7.15 -35.71 8.20
C TYR A 16 -6.00 -34.91 7.62
N ARG A 17 -6.02 -33.58 7.79
CA ARG A 17 -4.97 -32.66 7.34
C ARG A 17 -4.33 -31.99 8.54
N TYR A 18 -2.99 -31.88 8.51
CA TYR A 18 -2.19 -31.29 9.57
C TYR A 18 -1.18 -30.33 8.99
N TYR A 19 -0.95 -29.22 9.68
CA TYR A 19 0.28 -28.44 9.52
C TYR A 19 1.38 -29.12 10.36
N ALA A 20 2.44 -29.54 9.71
CA ALA A 20 3.55 -30.26 10.35
C ALA A 20 4.89 -29.58 10.07
N CYS A 21 5.81 -29.60 11.04
CA CYS A 21 7.14 -29.05 10.90
C CYS A 21 7.88 -29.68 9.72
N SER A 22 8.34 -28.84 8.78
CA SER A 22 9.07 -29.29 7.58
C SER A 22 10.46 -29.86 7.90
N MET A 23 11.13 -29.33 8.92
CA MET A 23 12.45 -29.83 9.35
C MET A 23 12.34 -31.27 9.85
N LYS A 24 11.42 -31.53 10.77
CA LYS A 24 11.15 -32.91 11.22
C LYS A 24 10.75 -33.83 10.08
N ALA A 25 9.94 -33.29 9.14
CA ALA A 25 9.44 -34.06 8.02
C ALA A 25 10.53 -34.50 7.04
N ARG A 26 11.60 -33.71 6.89
CA ARG A 26 12.71 -33.94 5.92
C ARG A 26 13.93 -34.59 6.56
N GLN A 27 14.27 -34.19 7.79
CA GLN A 27 15.54 -34.56 8.43
C GLN A 27 15.37 -35.43 9.67
N GLY A 28 14.12 -35.73 10.05
CA GLY A 28 13.83 -36.62 11.16
C GLY A 28 13.78 -35.92 12.53
N PRO A 29 13.53 -36.73 13.60
CA PRO A 29 13.33 -36.21 14.95
C PRO A 29 14.61 -35.65 15.60
N THR A 30 15.78 -36.01 15.11
CA THR A 30 17.08 -35.50 15.59
C THR A 30 17.30 -34.03 15.23
N ALA A 31 16.76 -33.58 14.10
CA ALA A 31 16.89 -32.20 13.65
C ALA A 31 15.86 -31.26 14.34
N CYS A 32 14.70 -31.77 14.70
CA CYS A 32 13.66 -31.03 15.43
C CYS A 32 12.64 -31.99 16.02
N GLU A 33 12.25 -31.77 17.27
CA GLU A 33 11.15 -32.50 17.90
C GLU A 33 9.85 -32.41 17.08
N GLY A 34 9.74 -31.30 16.33
CA GLY A 34 8.61 -30.99 15.46
C GLY A 34 7.37 -30.57 16.21
N MET A 35 6.40 -30.15 15.44
CA MET A 35 5.04 -29.84 15.86
C MET A 35 4.10 -30.28 14.76
N ALA A 36 2.93 -30.78 15.11
CA ALA A 36 1.85 -31.08 14.19
C ALA A 36 0.54 -30.54 14.80
N VAL A 37 -0.17 -29.71 14.03
CA VAL A 37 -1.44 -29.09 14.46
C VAL A 37 -2.51 -29.46 13.43
N PRO A 38 -3.70 -29.90 13.85
CA PRO A 38 -4.83 -30.12 12.94
C PRO A 38 -5.12 -28.84 12.15
N MET A 39 -5.20 -28.95 10.83
CA MET A 39 -5.36 -27.82 9.92
C MET A 39 -6.64 -27.03 10.22
N GLU A 40 -7.76 -27.70 10.38
CA GLU A 40 -9.05 -27.08 10.68
C GLU A 40 -9.01 -26.26 11.99
N LYS A 41 -8.43 -26.85 13.06
CA LYS A 41 -8.31 -26.14 14.35
C LYS A 41 -7.48 -24.86 14.26
N LEU A 42 -6.36 -24.91 13.53
CA LEU A 42 -5.52 -23.71 13.37
C LEU A 42 -6.19 -22.67 12.49
N ASP A 43 -6.79 -23.09 11.37
CA ASP A 43 -7.52 -22.21 10.46
C ASP A 43 -8.68 -21.52 11.17
N ASP A 44 -9.48 -22.26 11.96
CA ASP A 44 -10.59 -21.69 12.72
C ASP A 44 -10.11 -20.73 13.82
N LEU A 45 -9.02 -21.05 14.49
CA LEU A 45 -8.44 -20.17 15.50
C LEU A 45 -7.98 -18.84 14.85
N VAL A 46 -7.31 -18.90 13.70
CA VAL A 46 -6.85 -17.72 12.96
C VAL A 46 -8.05 -16.90 12.47
N VAL A 47 -9.05 -17.55 11.87
CA VAL A 47 -10.26 -16.87 11.39
C VAL A 47 -10.99 -16.17 12.51
N ASN A 48 -11.26 -16.89 13.62
CA ASN A 48 -11.96 -16.32 14.76
C ASN A 48 -11.19 -15.15 15.39
N HIS A 49 -9.87 -15.25 15.46
CA HIS A 49 -9.03 -14.16 15.97
C HIS A 49 -9.09 -12.92 15.05
N LEU A 50 -8.95 -13.12 13.73
CA LEU A 50 -9.05 -12.02 12.77
C LEU A 50 -10.43 -11.36 12.80
N GLU A 51 -11.50 -12.12 12.89
CA GLU A 51 -12.85 -11.56 12.99
C GLU A 51 -13.06 -10.74 14.27
N LYS A 52 -12.65 -11.28 15.41
CA LYS A 52 -12.89 -10.62 16.72
C LYS A 52 -11.93 -9.46 16.98
N GLN A 53 -10.67 -9.58 16.53
CA GLN A 53 -9.62 -8.63 16.90
C GLN A 53 -9.27 -7.63 15.79
N LEU A 54 -9.48 -7.97 14.52
CA LEU A 54 -9.10 -7.10 13.41
C LEU A 54 -10.29 -6.60 12.61
N LEU A 55 -11.25 -7.46 12.28
CA LEU A 55 -12.34 -7.13 11.36
C LEU A 55 -13.56 -6.47 12.03
N GLN A 56 -13.43 -5.98 13.26
CA GLN A 56 -14.40 -5.07 13.82
C GLN A 56 -14.20 -3.67 13.21
N PRO A 57 -15.25 -2.98 12.72
CA PRO A 57 -15.12 -1.67 12.06
C PRO A 57 -14.34 -0.66 12.89
N GLU A 58 -14.68 -0.53 14.17
CA GLU A 58 -14.08 0.41 15.10
C GLU A 58 -12.59 0.10 15.33
N ARG A 59 -12.26 -1.17 15.38
CA ARG A 59 -10.87 -1.63 15.52
C ARG A 59 -10.06 -1.37 14.26
N LEU A 60 -10.63 -1.62 13.08
CA LEU A 60 -10.02 -1.30 11.80
C LEU A 60 -9.75 0.19 11.66
N GLU A 61 -10.71 1.03 12.02
CA GLU A 61 -10.56 2.49 12.04
C GLU A 61 -9.37 2.88 12.92
N THR A 62 -9.30 2.37 14.15
CA THR A 62 -8.19 2.64 15.07
C THR A 62 -6.83 2.16 14.55
N VAL A 63 -6.77 0.94 13.99
CA VAL A 63 -5.52 0.36 13.45
C VAL A 63 -5.02 1.14 12.24
N LEU A 64 -5.93 1.65 11.43
CA LEU A 64 -5.62 2.36 10.19
C LEU A 64 -5.44 3.86 10.38
N ALA A 65 -5.97 4.47 11.45
CA ALA A 65 -5.96 5.92 11.68
C ALA A 65 -4.58 6.55 11.43
N ALA A 66 -3.55 6.11 12.13
CA ALA A 66 -2.18 6.64 11.96
C ALA A 66 -1.57 6.42 10.56
N ALA A 67 -2.07 5.44 9.79
CA ALA A 67 -1.63 5.22 8.43
C ALA A 67 -2.40 6.12 7.44
N LEU A 68 -3.66 6.41 7.72
CA LEU A 68 -4.49 7.33 6.96
C LEU A 68 -4.03 8.76 7.16
N ASP A 69 -3.75 9.18 8.40
CA ASP A 69 -3.25 10.51 8.74
C ASP A 69 -1.93 10.81 8.02
N ARG A 70 -0.96 9.88 8.11
CA ARG A 70 0.31 10.00 7.38
C ARG A 70 0.13 10.08 5.86
N ARG A 71 -0.86 9.39 5.33
CA ARG A 71 -1.16 9.39 3.90
C ARG A 71 -1.72 10.74 3.47
N GLU A 72 -2.61 11.33 4.25
CA GLU A 72 -3.17 12.65 4.00
C GLU A 72 -2.10 13.74 4.11
N GLU A 73 -1.25 13.71 5.14
CA GLU A 73 -0.09 14.62 5.26
C GLU A 73 0.86 14.53 4.06
N HIS A 74 1.09 13.33 3.52
CA HIS A 74 1.90 13.16 2.30
C HIS A 74 1.20 13.67 1.06
N ALA A 75 -0.10 13.49 0.95
CA ALA A 75 -0.90 14.01 -0.17
C ALA A 75 -0.91 15.55 -0.13
N GLU A 76 -1.09 16.16 1.04
CA GLU A 76 -1.09 17.61 1.20
C GLU A 76 0.27 18.22 0.83
N ARG A 77 1.36 17.70 1.35
CA ARG A 77 2.71 18.14 0.96
C ARG A 77 2.98 18.05 -0.54
N ARG A 78 2.41 17.03 -1.22
CA ARG A 78 2.50 16.93 -2.68
C ARG A 78 1.67 17.98 -3.39
N ARG A 79 0.46 18.29 -2.90
CA ARG A 79 -0.38 19.37 -3.45
C ARG A 79 0.32 20.73 -3.32
N GLU A 80 0.91 21.00 -2.16
CA GLU A 80 1.70 22.22 -1.94
C GLU A 80 2.89 22.32 -2.91
N HIS A 81 3.61 21.21 -3.09
CA HIS A 81 4.72 21.17 -4.04
C HIS A 81 4.28 21.41 -5.49
N ILE A 82 3.17 20.82 -5.91
CA ILE A 82 2.59 21.05 -7.25
C ILE A 82 2.17 22.51 -7.40
N ALA A 83 1.56 23.10 -6.38
CA ALA A 83 1.17 24.52 -6.41
C ALA A 83 2.40 25.45 -6.56
N GLU A 84 3.51 25.17 -5.86
CA GLU A 84 4.74 25.94 -5.98
C GLU A 84 5.39 25.82 -7.38
N LEU A 85 5.37 24.59 -7.97
CA LEU A 85 5.87 24.39 -9.34
C LEU A 85 5.02 25.16 -10.36
N ASN A 86 3.70 25.10 -10.24
CA ASN A 86 2.79 25.83 -11.12
C ASN A 86 2.98 27.36 -10.98
N LYS A 87 3.19 27.86 -9.77
CA LYS A 87 3.50 29.26 -9.52
C LYS A 87 4.81 29.68 -10.20
N ARG A 88 5.86 28.87 -10.08
CA ARG A 88 7.15 29.11 -10.75
C ARG A 88 7.02 29.15 -12.27
N ALA A 89 6.23 28.26 -12.85
CA ALA A 89 5.94 28.26 -14.28
C ALA A 89 5.19 29.53 -14.71
N ALA A 90 4.15 29.91 -13.97
CA ALA A 90 3.37 31.12 -14.24
C ALA A 90 4.19 32.40 -14.10
N GLU A 91 5.07 32.50 -13.10
CA GLU A 91 5.98 33.66 -12.95
C GLU A 91 6.96 33.75 -14.12
N SER A 92 7.48 32.61 -14.59
CA SER A 92 8.39 32.60 -15.74
C SER A 92 7.67 33.02 -17.03
N GLU A 93 6.44 32.54 -17.23
CA GLU A 93 5.58 32.92 -18.36
C GLU A 93 5.25 34.44 -18.34
N LEU A 94 4.92 34.97 -17.17
CA LEU A 94 4.66 36.38 -17.03
C LEU A 94 5.92 37.26 -17.37
N ARG A 95 7.12 36.79 -16.99
CA ARG A 95 8.38 37.45 -17.34
C ARG A 95 8.66 37.36 -18.85
N LEU A 96 8.42 36.21 -19.45
CA LEU A 96 8.52 36.03 -20.91
C LEU A 96 7.58 36.96 -21.66
N LYS A 97 6.32 37.04 -21.22
CA LYS A 97 5.35 37.96 -21.82
C LYS A 97 5.85 39.41 -21.79
N ARG A 98 6.36 39.90 -20.65
CA ARG A 98 6.90 41.27 -20.54
C ARG A 98 8.08 41.52 -21.48
N LEU A 99 8.93 40.49 -21.70
CA LEU A 99 10.04 40.60 -22.66
C LEU A 99 9.53 40.67 -24.11
N TYR A 100 8.53 39.89 -24.45
CA TYR A 100 7.90 39.94 -25.77
C TYR A 100 7.18 41.27 -26.01
N ASP A 101 6.45 41.76 -25.03
CA ASP A 101 5.80 43.10 -25.09
C ASP A 101 6.84 44.21 -25.31
N ALA A 102 8.02 44.13 -24.68
CA ALA A 102 9.10 45.11 -24.86
C ALA A 102 9.77 45.01 -26.24
N ILE A 103 9.90 43.83 -26.81
CA ILE A 103 10.38 43.61 -28.17
C ILE A 103 9.37 44.19 -29.19
N GLU A 104 8.10 43.89 -29.03
CA GLU A 104 7.01 44.39 -29.90
C GLU A 104 6.91 45.94 -29.86
N ALA A 105 7.15 46.51 -28.69
CA ALA A 105 7.18 47.98 -28.52
C ALA A 105 8.46 48.67 -29.04
N GLY A 106 9.43 47.86 -29.55
CA GLY A 106 10.70 48.39 -30.03
C GLY A 106 11.64 48.91 -28.95
N VAL A 107 11.37 48.57 -27.67
CA VAL A 107 12.19 48.98 -26.51
C VAL A 107 13.39 48.07 -26.30
N ALA A 108 13.26 46.80 -26.74
CA ALA A 108 14.32 45.79 -26.66
C ALA A 108 14.69 45.27 -28.04
N ASP A 109 16.01 45.12 -28.29
CA ASP A 109 16.53 44.61 -29.53
C ASP A 109 16.48 43.08 -29.56
N ILE A 110 15.75 42.51 -30.54
CA ILE A 110 15.61 41.07 -30.72
C ILE A 110 16.95 40.40 -31.04
N ASP A 111 17.92 41.14 -31.57
CA ASP A 111 19.23 40.57 -31.94
C ASP A 111 20.23 40.59 -30.79
N ASP A 112 19.89 41.20 -29.64
CA ASP A 112 20.72 41.19 -28.43
C ASP A 112 20.90 39.75 -27.91
N PRO A 113 22.15 39.22 -27.88
CA PRO A 113 22.44 37.89 -27.36
C PRO A 113 22.02 37.70 -25.91
N ALA A 114 22.20 38.72 -25.07
CA ALA A 114 21.82 38.64 -23.66
C ALA A 114 20.29 38.51 -23.47
N LEU A 115 19.51 39.14 -24.33
CA LEU A 115 18.07 39.02 -24.34
C LEU A 115 17.64 37.60 -24.78
N LYS A 116 18.28 37.05 -25.82
CA LYS A 116 18.04 35.65 -26.28
C LYS A 116 18.34 34.64 -25.17
N ASP A 117 19.52 34.76 -24.54
CA ASP A 117 19.90 33.89 -23.40
C ASP A 117 18.90 33.98 -22.26
N ARG A 118 18.40 35.20 -21.97
CA ARG A 118 17.40 35.42 -20.92
C ARG A 118 16.06 34.78 -21.24
N ILE A 119 15.61 34.90 -22.50
CA ILE A 119 14.35 34.24 -22.98
C ILE A 119 14.49 32.74 -22.91
N ASP A 120 15.59 32.16 -23.37
CA ASP A 120 15.81 30.71 -23.36
C ASP A 120 15.90 30.17 -21.92
N GLY A 121 16.57 30.90 -21.04
CA GLY A 121 16.61 30.55 -19.62
C GLY A 121 15.21 30.56 -18.96
N LEU A 122 14.36 31.53 -19.27
CA LEU A 122 12.99 31.58 -18.73
C LEU A 122 12.09 30.49 -19.31
N LYS A 123 12.24 30.19 -20.62
CA LYS A 123 11.55 29.04 -21.25
C LYS A 123 11.93 27.74 -20.58
N ALA A 124 13.24 27.49 -20.40
CA ALA A 124 13.72 26.29 -19.74
C ALA A 124 13.17 26.13 -18.31
N ILE A 125 13.12 27.23 -17.53
CA ILE A 125 12.56 27.22 -16.16
C ILE A 125 11.06 26.90 -16.19
N ARG A 126 10.29 27.52 -17.10
CA ARG A 126 8.85 27.27 -17.26
C ARG A 126 8.58 25.84 -17.63
N ASP A 127 9.25 25.34 -18.67
CA ASP A 127 9.03 24.00 -19.22
C ASP A 127 9.42 22.91 -18.21
N GLN A 128 10.54 23.11 -17.52
CA GLN A 128 10.96 22.21 -16.44
C GLN A 128 9.94 22.19 -15.29
N ALA A 129 9.47 23.37 -14.84
CA ALA A 129 8.51 23.46 -13.75
C ALA A 129 7.16 22.82 -14.12
N THR A 130 6.70 22.99 -15.36
CA THR A 130 5.50 22.37 -15.89
C THR A 130 5.63 20.83 -15.93
N ALA A 131 6.72 20.32 -16.49
CA ALA A 131 6.97 18.88 -16.54
C ALA A 131 7.09 18.23 -15.14
N ASP A 132 7.70 18.94 -14.19
CA ASP A 132 7.79 18.48 -12.80
C ASP A 132 6.43 18.47 -12.11
N ALA A 133 5.59 19.49 -12.33
CA ALA A 133 4.23 19.55 -11.81
C ALA A 133 3.36 18.41 -12.36
N GLU A 134 3.42 18.13 -13.65
CA GLU A 134 2.70 17.02 -14.29
C GLU A 134 3.14 15.66 -13.74
N ARG A 135 4.44 15.45 -13.55
CA ARG A 135 4.96 14.21 -12.93
C ARG A 135 4.49 14.06 -11.47
N ALA A 136 4.54 15.13 -10.71
CA ALA A 136 4.07 15.13 -9.33
C ALA A 136 2.57 14.88 -9.23
N GLN A 137 1.77 15.44 -10.15
CA GLN A 137 0.32 15.21 -10.25
C GLN A 137 0.02 13.75 -10.59
N ALA A 138 0.69 13.19 -11.60
CA ALA A 138 0.54 11.78 -11.97
C ALA A 138 0.88 10.84 -10.80
N MET A 139 1.92 11.16 -10.02
CA MET A 139 2.25 10.40 -8.81
C MET A 139 1.18 10.53 -7.73
N LEU A 140 0.56 11.70 -7.56
CA LEU A 140 -0.53 11.92 -6.61
C LEU A 140 -1.75 11.09 -7.01
N ASP A 141 -2.14 11.13 -8.28
CA ASP A 141 -3.28 10.38 -8.82
C ASP A 141 -3.06 8.86 -8.70
N ASN A 142 -1.86 8.39 -9.02
CA ASN A 142 -1.48 6.98 -8.92
C ASN A 142 -1.28 6.50 -7.48
N SER A 143 -1.05 7.39 -6.52
CA SER A 143 -0.88 7.01 -5.10
C SER A 143 -2.16 6.42 -4.48
N GLY A 144 -3.27 6.44 -5.21
CA GLY A 144 -4.56 5.93 -4.76
C GLY A 144 -5.11 6.72 -3.58
N ALA A 145 -4.94 8.04 -3.63
CA ALA A 145 -5.48 9.01 -2.67
C ALA A 145 -7.02 9.09 -2.68
N LYS A 146 -7.71 8.00 -3.02
CA LYS A 146 -9.14 7.89 -2.70
C LYS A 146 -9.24 7.90 -1.18
N ALA A 147 -9.88 8.92 -0.66
CA ALA A 147 -10.14 9.02 0.77
C ALA A 147 -10.79 7.72 1.24
N VAL A 148 -10.15 7.04 2.20
CA VAL A 148 -10.77 5.87 2.83
C VAL A 148 -11.84 6.36 3.78
N THR A 149 -13.08 6.20 3.39
CA THR A 149 -14.22 6.64 4.22
C THR A 149 -14.58 5.59 5.27
N PRO A 150 -15.17 5.98 6.42
CA PRO A 150 -15.70 5.03 7.41
C PRO A 150 -16.64 4.00 6.78
N GLN A 151 -17.43 4.41 5.78
CA GLN A 151 -18.31 3.50 5.05
C GLN A 151 -17.53 2.41 4.28
N MET A 152 -16.40 2.75 3.66
CA MET A 152 -15.53 1.78 2.99
C MET A 152 -14.95 0.78 4.01
N VAL A 153 -14.53 1.23 5.17
CA VAL A 153 -14.01 0.37 6.25
C VAL A 153 -15.08 -0.61 6.72
N ARG A 154 -16.31 -0.14 6.96
CA ARG A 154 -17.44 -0.99 7.36
C ARG A 154 -17.80 -2.02 6.30
N THR A 155 -17.89 -1.60 5.04
CA THR A 155 -18.17 -2.49 3.91
C THR A 155 -17.08 -3.54 3.76
N PHE A 156 -15.81 -3.14 3.85
CA PHE A 156 -14.67 -4.05 3.82
C PHE A 156 -14.73 -5.06 4.97
N ALA A 157 -14.93 -4.61 6.22
CA ALA A 157 -15.03 -5.47 7.39
C ALA A 157 -16.13 -6.52 7.25
N LYS A 158 -17.30 -6.11 6.75
CA LYS A 158 -18.44 -7.01 6.50
C LYS A 158 -18.10 -8.05 5.43
N THR A 159 -17.59 -7.59 4.29
CA THR A 159 -17.26 -8.46 3.15
C THR A 159 -16.11 -9.41 3.51
N ALA A 160 -15.08 -8.93 4.19
CA ALA A 160 -13.95 -9.76 4.62
C ALA A 160 -14.41 -10.87 5.57
N ARG A 161 -15.26 -10.56 6.58
CA ARG A 161 -15.83 -11.57 7.48
C ARG A 161 -16.64 -12.62 6.74
N GLN A 162 -17.44 -12.23 5.78
CA GLN A 162 -18.21 -13.19 4.97
C GLN A 162 -17.29 -14.11 4.17
N ARG A 163 -16.28 -13.55 3.51
CA ARG A 163 -15.39 -14.28 2.60
C ARG A 163 -14.42 -15.23 3.30
N ILE A 164 -13.91 -14.88 4.49
CA ILE A 164 -13.02 -15.78 5.23
C ILE A 164 -13.75 -17.00 5.83
N ARG A 165 -15.07 -16.96 5.94
CA ARG A 165 -15.92 -18.09 6.37
C ARG A 165 -16.37 -18.98 5.23
N LEU A 166 -16.25 -18.56 3.99
CA LEU A 166 -16.64 -19.40 2.85
C LEU A 166 -15.79 -20.68 2.81
N GLU A 167 -16.46 -21.81 2.88
CA GLU A 167 -15.85 -23.12 2.70
C GLU A 167 -15.60 -23.34 1.21
N GLY A 168 -14.33 -23.30 0.80
CA GLY A 168 -13.95 -23.62 -0.57
C GLY A 168 -12.69 -22.89 -1.05
N GLY A 169 -11.59 -23.57 -0.99
CA GLY A 169 -10.41 -23.46 -1.83
C GLY A 169 -9.59 -22.17 -1.76
N GLY A 170 -9.24 -21.64 -2.92
CA GLY A 170 -8.29 -20.54 -3.11
C GLY A 170 -8.73 -19.21 -2.51
N TYR A 171 -10.01 -18.90 -2.56
CA TYR A 171 -10.57 -17.62 -2.13
C TYR A 171 -10.35 -17.32 -0.63
N ARG A 172 -10.60 -18.30 0.25
CA ARG A 172 -10.36 -18.18 1.69
C ARG A 172 -8.87 -17.92 1.99
N ARG A 173 -8.00 -18.66 1.30
CA ARG A 173 -6.54 -18.54 1.46
C ARG A 173 -6.02 -17.17 1.06
N ASP A 174 -6.48 -16.62 -0.04
CA ASP A 174 -6.03 -15.34 -0.56
C ASP A 174 -6.48 -14.19 0.36
N HIS A 175 -7.70 -14.25 0.88
CA HIS A 175 -8.17 -13.28 1.88
C HIS A 175 -7.42 -13.39 3.21
N LEU A 176 -7.13 -14.59 3.69
CA LEU A 176 -6.32 -14.77 4.90
C LEU A 176 -4.90 -14.25 4.70
N ARG A 177 -4.28 -14.47 3.54
CA ARG A 177 -2.94 -13.94 3.21
C ARG A 177 -2.90 -12.42 3.09
N ALA A 178 -3.99 -11.79 2.66
CA ALA A 178 -4.09 -10.34 2.62
C ALA A 178 -4.12 -9.73 4.03
N LEU A 179 -4.71 -10.43 5.00
CA LEU A 179 -4.87 -9.98 6.38
C LEU A 179 -3.73 -10.44 7.30
N ALA A 180 -3.30 -11.71 7.15
CA ALA A 180 -2.27 -12.35 7.96
C ALA A 180 -1.12 -12.84 7.06
N GLN A 181 0.02 -12.17 7.12
CA GLN A 181 1.18 -12.51 6.29
C GLN A 181 1.99 -13.66 6.84
N ARG A 182 2.00 -13.80 8.16
CA ARG A 182 2.71 -14.85 8.86
C ARG A 182 1.93 -15.30 10.09
N VAL A 183 1.82 -16.61 10.25
CA VAL A 183 1.26 -17.24 11.43
C VAL A 183 2.36 -18.10 12.04
N GLU A 184 2.78 -17.78 13.25
CA GLU A 184 3.76 -18.55 14.01
C GLU A 184 3.03 -19.40 15.04
N VAL A 185 3.40 -20.67 15.12
CA VAL A 185 2.82 -21.63 16.04
C VAL A 185 3.89 -22.10 17.02
N ALA A 186 3.65 -21.89 18.30
CA ALA A 186 4.46 -22.35 19.40
C ALA A 186 3.62 -23.21 20.36
N ASP A 187 4.27 -23.80 21.38
CA ASP A 187 3.54 -24.56 22.39
C ASP A 187 2.62 -23.62 23.19
N GLY A 188 1.32 -23.81 23.05
CA GLY A 188 0.30 -23.00 23.74
C GLY A 188 0.04 -21.61 23.17
N GLU A 189 0.75 -21.18 22.12
CA GLU A 189 0.61 -19.84 21.55
C GLU A 189 0.58 -19.86 20.03
N VAL A 190 -0.30 -19.01 19.46
CA VAL A 190 -0.33 -18.71 18.02
C VAL A 190 -0.19 -17.20 17.83
N ARG A 191 0.86 -16.77 17.16
CA ARG A 191 1.10 -15.36 16.81
C ARG A 191 0.71 -15.11 15.38
N ILE A 192 -0.16 -14.11 15.16
CA ILE A 192 -0.61 -13.71 13.84
C ILE A 192 -0.03 -12.34 13.53
N MET A 193 0.73 -12.25 12.44
CA MET A 193 1.40 -11.02 12.02
C MET A 193 0.86 -10.55 10.68
N GLY A 194 0.54 -9.26 10.61
CA GLY A 194 0.07 -8.61 9.40
C GLY A 194 0.68 -7.21 9.25
N SER A 195 0.63 -6.65 8.04
CA SER A 195 1.09 -5.30 7.74
C SER A 195 -0.10 -4.37 7.58
N LYS A 196 -0.08 -3.23 8.29
CA LYS A 196 -1.08 -2.16 8.17
C LYS A 196 -1.13 -1.61 6.74
N SER A 197 0.02 -1.48 6.08
CA SER A 197 0.11 -1.00 4.70
C SER A 197 -0.58 -1.94 3.72
N ARG A 198 -0.40 -3.26 3.88
CA ARG A 198 -1.07 -4.26 3.04
C ARG A 198 -2.57 -4.31 3.29
N LEU A 199 -2.99 -4.21 4.53
CA LEU A 199 -4.39 -4.10 4.90
C LEU A 199 -5.04 -2.90 4.22
N LEU A 200 -4.37 -1.74 4.24
CA LEU A 200 -4.82 -0.53 3.58
C LEU A 200 -4.88 -0.68 2.05
N GLN A 201 -3.88 -1.32 1.43
CA GLN A 201 -3.88 -1.64 0.00
C GLN A 201 -5.07 -2.51 -0.40
N THR A 202 -5.35 -3.57 0.38
CA THR A 202 -6.49 -4.46 0.15
C THR A 202 -7.82 -3.71 0.27
N LEU A 203 -7.93 -2.80 1.23
CA LEU A 203 -9.12 -1.98 1.46
C LEU A 203 -9.36 -1.00 0.30
N THR A 204 -8.29 -0.43 -0.28
CA THR A 204 -8.37 0.52 -1.41
C THR A 204 -8.49 -0.16 -2.78
N GLY A 205 -8.57 -1.48 -2.84
CA GLY A 205 -8.72 -2.24 -4.09
C GLY A 205 -7.45 -2.35 -4.94
N LYS A 206 -6.28 -1.99 -4.40
CA LYS A 206 -4.97 -2.21 -5.02
C LYS A 206 -4.35 -3.52 -4.50
N ALA A 207 -5.05 -4.65 -4.65
CA ALA A 207 -4.41 -5.97 -4.55
C ALA A 207 -3.63 -6.19 -5.85
N ALA A 208 -2.32 -6.42 -5.71
CA ALA A 208 -1.45 -6.81 -6.81
C ALA A 208 -1.81 -8.20 -7.33
#